data_873d4454253918f6185d6eb421bdd9e3
#
_entry.id   873d4454253918f6185d6eb421bdd9e3
#
_cell.length_a   1.000
_cell.length_b   1.000
_cell.length_c   1.000
_cell.angle_alpha   90.00
_cell.angle_beta   90.00
_cell.angle_gamma   90.00
#
_symmetry.space_group_name_H-M   'P 1'
#
loop_
_entity.id
_entity.type
_entity.pdbx_description
1 polymer ?
#
loop_
_entity_poly.entity_id
_entity_poly.type
_entity_poly.pdbx_seq_one_letter_code
_entity_poly.pdbx_strand_id
1 'polypeptide(L)'
;PQIDFSADMERQKMSAEGLMGPFALNDPAAGTTGPWYTNGTFGLTAGWHLDIWGKNRAEVTARLGTVKARAAEREQTRQLLAGSVARLYWEWQTQAALNTVLQQIEKEQNTIIATDRQLYQNGITSSVEGVETDINASKTRQQLNDVAGKMKIIEARLSALTNHQTKALKLNPVALPKVASQLPDELGYSLLARSE
;
A
#
# COMPACT_ATOMS: atom_id res chain seq x y z
N PRO A 1 22.10 26.95 14.04
CA PRO A 1 22.26 28.38 14.20
C PRO A 1 20.92 29.07 14.06
N GLN A 2 20.61 29.94 14.99
CA GLN A 2 19.40 30.75 14.99
C GLN A 2 19.83 32.20 15.00
N ILE A 3 19.26 32.99 14.11
CA ILE A 3 19.51 34.44 14.06
C ILE A 3 18.17 35.11 14.21
N ASP A 4 18.02 35.86 15.30
CA ASP A 4 16.81 36.61 15.59
C ASP A 4 17.09 38.10 15.46
N PHE A 5 16.27 38.79 14.72
CA PHE A 5 16.27 40.24 14.64
C PHE A 5 15.06 40.76 15.41
N SER A 6 15.34 41.67 16.33
CA SER A 6 14.29 42.38 17.07
C SER A 6 14.38 43.88 16.81
N ALA A 7 13.26 44.49 16.54
CA ALA A 7 13.13 45.91 16.40
C ALA A 7 11.94 46.37 17.25
N ASP A 8 12.18 47.22 18.19
CA ASP A 8 11.15 47.79 19.05
C ASP A 8 11.22 49.31 18.97
N MET A 9 10.09 49.94 18.83
CA MET A 9 9.99 51.41 18.82
C MET A 9 8.85 51.81 19.75
N GLU A 10 9.25 52.48 20.82
CA GLU A 10 8.36 52.91 21.89
C GLU A 10 8.33 54.43 22.00
N ARG A 11 7.15 55.01 22.09
CA ARG A 11 6.96 56.41 22.37
C ARG A 11 6.44 56.60 23.78
N GLN A 12 7.25 57.21 24.62
CA GLN A 12 6.97 57.40 26.03
C GLN A 12 6.76 58.88 26.36
N LYS A 13 5.91 59.14 27.34
CA LYS A 13 5.71 60.49 27.93
C LYS A 13 6.38 60.52 29.30
N MET A 14 7.34 61.40 29.48
CA MET A 14 7.94 61.65 30.78
C MET A 14 7.05 62.52 31.62
N SER A 15 6.93 62.16 32.92
CA SER A 15 6.27 63.01 33.90
C SER A 15 7.21 64.12 34.40
N ALA A 16 6.68 65.34 34.46
CA ALA A 16 7.46 66.48 35.00
C ALA A 16 7.75 66.30 36.51
N GLU A 17 7.01 65.43 37.21
CA GLU A 17 7.14 65.12 38.64
C GLU A 17 7.95 63.84 38.88
N GLY A 18 8.52 63.23 37.83
CA GLY A 18 9.33 62.02 37.95
C GLY A 18 10.73 62.25 38.50
N LEU A 19 11.45 61.15 38.77
CA LEU A 19 12.81 61.19 39.36
C LEU A 19 13.82 62.02 38.55
N MET A 20 13.64 62.11 37.23
CA MET A 20 14.46 62.91 36.32
C MET A 20 13.96 64.36 36.16
N GLY A 21 12.79 64.67 36.68
CA GLY A 21 12.21 66.01 36.79
C GLY A 21 12.24 66.85 35.50
N PRO A 22 12.16 68.15 35.65
CA PRO A 22 12.11 69.05 34.51
C PRO A 22 13.41 69.15 33.70
N PHE A 23 14.53 68.63 34.20
CA PHE A 23 15.78 68.62 33.51
C PHE A 23 15.86 67.70 32.29
N ALA A 24 15.08 66.64 32.26
CA ALA A 24 15.04 65.71 31.14
C ALA A 24 14.07 66.13 30.03
N LEU A 25 13.24 67.17 30.26
CA LEU A 25 12.15 67.50 29.34
C LEU A 25 12.59 68.41 28.19
N ASN A 26 13.79 68.99 28.24
CA ASN A 26 14.20 69.98 27.27
C ASN A 26 15.74 69.98 27.06
N ASP A 27 16.27 68.81 26.66
CA ASP A 27 17.65 68.70 26.25
C ASP A 27 17.75 68.44 24.76
N PRO A 28 17.96 69.46 23.93
CA PRO A 28 18.09 69.34 22.47
C PRO A 28 19.28 68.49 22.05
N ALA A 29 20.34 68.38 22.89
CA ALA A 29 21.50 67.55 22.61
C ALA A 29 21.19 66.05 22.79
N ALA A 30 20.24 65.70 23.67
CA ALA A 30 19.72 64.36 23.83
C ALA A 30 18.52 64.05 22.91
N GLY A 31 18.12 64.99 22.03
CA GLY A 31 17.00 64.81 21.11
C GLY A 31 15.62 64.89 21.75
N THR A 32 15.55 65.43 22.99
CA THR A 32 14.27 65.52 23.74
C THR A 32 13.72 66.94 23.66
N THR A 33 12.64 67.13 22.92
CA THR A 33 11.86 68.39 22.85
C THR A 33 10.46 68.13 23.41
N GLY A 34 10.27 68.42 24.69
CA GLY A 34 9.00 68.26 25.37
C GLY A 34 8.81 66.91 26.10
N PRO A 35 7.62 66.65 26.63
CA PRO A 35 7.36 65.49 27.48
C PRO A 35 7.33 64.15 26.75
N TRP A 36 7.41 64.14 25.44
CA TRP A 36 7.37 62.95 24.61
C TRP A 36 8.74 62.65 24.03
N TYR A 37 9.20 61.39 24.17
CA TYR A 37 10.39 60.92 23.48
C TYR A 37 10.11 59.58 22.85
N THR A 38 10.81 59.29 21.78
CA THR A 38 10.74 58.02 21.08
C THR A 38 12.04 57.27 21.32
N ASN A 39 11.91 56.09 21.84
CA ASN A 39 13.05 55.17 22.01
C ASN A 39 12.94 54.06 20.97
N GLY A 40 14.02 53.79 20.30
CA GLY A 40 14.14 52.70 19.33
C GLY A 40 15.23 51.74 19.74
N THR A 41 14.93 50.49 19.91
CA THR A 41 15.87 49.42 20.20
C THR A 41 15.96 48.47 19.05
N PHE A 42 17.14 48.27 18.49
CA PHE A 42 17.40 47.30 17.46
C PHE A 42 18.37 46.25 18.03
N GLY A 43 17.98 44.99 17.91
CA GLY A 43 18.78 43.87 18.41
C GLY A 43 18.98 42.81 17.33
N LEU A 44 20.17 42.29 17.22
CA LEU A 44 20.50 41.09 16.45
C LEU A 44 21.11 40.08 17.41
N THR A 45 20.40 38.96 17.59
CA THR A 45 20.89 37.89 18.44
C THR A 45 21.21 36.69 17.56
N ALA A 46 22.46 36.22 17.59
CA ALA A 46 22.89 35.01 16.93
C ALA A 46 23.25 33.96 17.97
N GLY A 47 22.54 32.84 17.92
CA GLY A 47 22.81 31.70 18.79
C GLY A 47 23.22 30.49 18.00
N TRP A 48 24.29 29.81 18.34
CA TRP A 48 24.57 28.50 17.78
C TRP A 48 25.09 27.56 18.88
N HIS A 49 24.66 26.30 18.76
CA HIS A 49 25.10 25.25 19.66
C HIS A 49 26.33 24.55 19.08
N LEU A 50 27.43 24.58 19.78
CA LEU A 50 28.59 23.76 19.47
C LEU A 50 28.28 22.31 19.89
N ASP A 51 28.34 21.39 18.94
CA ASP A 51 28.07 19.96 19.17
C ASP A 51 29.34 19.24 19.69
N ILE A 52 29.78 19.65 20.86
CA ILE A 52 31.00 19.13 21.50
C ILE A 52 30.85 17.64 21.83
N TRP A 53 29.66 17.22 22.19
CA TRP A 53 29.34 15.85 22.62
C TRP A 53 28.73 14.99 21.53
N GLY A 54 28.63 15.50 20.31
CA GLY A 54 28.11 14.76 19.16
C GLY A 54 26.58 14.46 19.18
N LYS A 55 25.81 15.17 20.01
CA LYS A 55 24.34 14.98 20.12
C LYS A 55 23.63 15.18 18.77
N ASN A 56 23.91 16.26 18.07
CA ASN A 56 23.28 16.54 16.78
C ASN A 56 23.71 15.53 15.72
N ARG A 57 24.97 15.09 15.75
CA ARG A 57 25.48 14.04 14.86
C ARG A 57 24.78 12.71 15.13
N ALA A 58 24.61 12.35 16.40
CA ALA A 58 23.89 11.13 16.79
C ALA A 58 22.41 11.20 16.35
N GLU A 59 21.75 12.35 16.50
CA GLU A 59 20.36 12.55 16.05
C GLU A 59 20.24 12.43 14.53
N VAL A 60 21.12 13.04 13.75
CA VAL A 60 21.17 12.90 12.29
C VAL A 60 21.35 11.43 11.90
N THR A 61 22.28 10.72 12.56
CA THR A 61 22.52 9.30 12.30
C THR A 61 21.29 8.45 12.62
N ALA A 62 20.61 8.72 13.72
CA ALA A 62 19.36 8.03 14.08
C ALA A 62 18.25 8.27 13.05
N ARG A 63 18.09 9.51 12.58
CA ARG A 63 17.10 9.83 11.52
C ARG A 63 17.45 9.16 10.19
N LEU A 64 18.73 9.11 9.81
CA LEU A 64 19.18 8.37 8.63
C LEU A 64 18.92 6.85 8.77
N GLY A 65 19.11 6.29 9.97
CA GLY A 65 18.75 4.91 10.29
C GLY A 65 17.26 4.65 10.07
N THR A 66 16.39 5.56 10.52
CA THR A 66 14.94 5.47 10.30
C THR A 66 14.58 5.48 8.80
N VAL A 67 15.23 6.33 8.00
CA VAL A 67 15.02 6.37 6.55
C VAL A 67 15.41 5.04 5.89
N LYS A 68 16.54 4.46 6.27
CA LYS A 68 17.00 3.14 5.78
C LYS A 68 16.02 2.03 6.18
N ALA A 69 15.53 2.04 7.42
CA ALA A 69 14.53 1.08 7.88
C ALA A 69 13.23 1.17 7.06
N ARG A 70 12.75 2.38 6.77
CA ARG A 70 11.58 2.58 5.92
C ARG A 70 11.80 2.13 4.47
N ALA A 71 13.01 2.28 3.95
CA ALA A 71 13.35 1.78 2.62
C ALA A 71 13.33 0.24 2.57
N ALA A 72 13.84 -0.44 3.60
CA ALA A 72 13.79 -1.88 3.74
C ALA A 72 12.35 -2.41 3.89
N GLU A 73 11.53 -1.78 4.74
CA GLU A 73 10.10 -2.09 4.90
C GLU A 73 9.34 -1.97 3.57
N ARG A 74 9.63 -0.93 2.79
CA ARG A 74 9.03 -0.74 1.46
C ARG A 74 9.39 -1.89 0.51
N GLU A 75 10.64 -2.31 0.49
CA GLU A 75 11.08 -3.42 -0.37
C GLU A 75 10.46 -4.75 0.07
N GLN A 76 10.39 -5.01 1.36
CA GLN A 76 9.69 -6.16 1.89
C GLN A 76 8.21 -6.17 1.49
N THR A 77 7.52 -5.04 1.62
CA THR A 77 6.12 -4.91 1.21
C THR A 77 5.94 -5.17 -0.27
N ARG A 78 6.86 -4.68 -1.11
CA ARG A 78 6.88 -4.93 -2.55
C ARG A 78 7.01 -6.41 -2.88
N GLN A 79 7.91 -7.12 -2.20
CA GLN A 79 8.10 -8.56 -2.39
C GLN A 79 6.87 -9.36 -1.96
N LEU A 80 6.26 -9.02 -0.81
CA LEU A 80 5.02 -9.64 -0.35
C LEU A 80 3.86 -9.42 -1.32
N LEU A 81 3.74 -8.21 -1.85
CA LEU A 81 2.73 -7.88 -2.86
C LEU A 81 2.94 -8.68 -4.14
N ALA A 82 4.17 -8.71 -4.66
CA ALA A 82 4.51 -9.48 -5.86
C ALA A 82 4.21 -10.97 -5.69
N GLY A 83 4.59 -11.55 -4.54
CA GLY A 83 4.28 -12.94 -4.19
C GLY A 83 2.78 -13.22 -4.11
N SER A 84 2.01 -12.28 -3.55
CA SER A 84 0.55 -12.40 -3.46
C SER A 84 -0.12 -12.35 -4.83
N VAL A 85 0.32 -11.45 -5.70
CA VAL A 85 -0.18 -11.36 -7.08
C VAL A 85 0.15 -12.63 -7.86
N ALA A 86 1.39 -13.13 -7.75
CA ALA A 86 1.79 -14.37 -8.42
C ALA A 86 0.97 -15.57 -7.95
N ARG A 87 0.71 -15.69 -6.64
CA ARG A 87 -0.12 -16.76 -6.08
C ARG A 87 -1.54 -16.70 -6.63
N LEU A 88 -2.18 -15.53 -6.60
CA LEU A 88 -3.54 -15.35 -7.13
C LEU A 88 -3.62 -15.61 -8.63
N TYR A 89 -2.60 -15.22 -9.39
CA TYR A 89 -2.52 -15.50 -10.81
C TYR A 89 -2.51 -17.02 -11.10
N TRP A 90 -1.68 -17.79 -10.40
CA TRP A 90 -1.63 -19.23 -10.58
C TRP A 90 -2.88 -19.94 -10.04
N GLU A 91 -3.49 -19.43 -8.98
CA GLU A 91 -4.79 -19.91 -8.51
C GLU A 91 -5.87 -19.72 -9.57
N TRP A 92 -5.90 -18.56 -10.22
CA TRP A 92 -6.82 -18.29 -11.33
C TRP A 92 -6.57 -19.25 -12.50
N GLN A 93 -5.32 -19.48 -12.89
CA GLN A 93 -4.96 -20.42 -13.96
C GLN A 93 -5.44 -21.84 -13.63
N THR A 94 -5.32 -22.26 -12.39
CA THR A 94 -5.81 -23.57 -11.93
C THR A 94 -7.33 -23.67 -12.05
N GLN A 95 -8.06 -22.61 -11.65
CA GLN A 95 -9.51 -22.59 -11.80
C GLN A 95 -9.92 -22.57 -13.29
N ALA A 96 -9.22 -21.86 -14.13
CA ALA A 96 -9.48 -21.83 -15.57
C ALA A 96 -9.27 -23.20 -16.23
N ALA A 97 -8.21 -23.91 -15.86
CA ALA A 97 -7.98 -25.27 -16.33
C ALA A 97 -9.09 -26.23 -15.86
N LEU A 98 -9.49 -26.15 -14.59
CA LEU A 98 -10.59 -26.94 -14.02
C LEU A 98 -11.90 -26.64 -14.74
N ASN A 99 -12.20 -25.38 -15.00
CA ASN A 99 -13.38 -24.97 -15.75
C ASN A 99 -13.43 -25.64 -17.14
N THR A 100 -12.31 -25.67 -17.85
CA THR A 100 -12.20 -26.30 -19.17
C THR A 100 -12.51 -27.80 -19.10
N VAL A 101 -11.94 -28.49 -18.10
CA VAL A 101 -12.18 -29.93 -17.90
C VAL A 101 -13.67 -30.22 -17.57
N LEU A 102 -14.24 -29.43 -16.66
CA LEU A 102 -15.65 -29.57 -16.29
C LEU A 102 -16.60 -29.30 -17.45
N GLN A 103 -16.29 -28.32 -18.30
CA GLN A 103 -17.06 -28.08 -19.54
C GLN A 103 -17.02 -29.28 -20.50
N GLN A 104 -15.84 -29.92 -20.61
CA GLN A 104 -15.74 -31.13 -21.43
C GLN A 104 -16.55 -32.26 -20.84
N ILE A 105 -16.52 -32.48 -19.53
CA ILE A 105 -17.31 -33.49 -18.83
C ILE A 105 -18.81 -33.21 -19.03
N GLU A 106 -19.24 -31.96 -18.86
CA GLU A 106 -20.64 -31.58 -19.09
C GLU A 106 -21.10 -31.91 -20.52
N LYS A 107 -20.26 -31.63 -21.52
CA LYS A 107 -20.54 -31.94 -22.91
C LYS A 107 -20.73 -33.45 -23.14
N GLU A 108 -19.84 -34.27 -22.56
CA GLU A 108 -19.90 -35.71 -22.65
C GLU A 108 -21.17 -36.28 -21.95
N GLN A 109 -21.46 -35.79 -20.74
CA GLN A 109 -22.64 -36.14 -19.98
C GLN A 109 -23.94 -35.81 -20.76
N ASN A 110 -24.01 -34.63 -21.37
CA ASN A 110 -25.18 -34.27 -22.20
C ASN A 110 -25.35 -35.20 -23.40
N THR A 111 -24.24 -35.70 -24.00
CA THR A 111 -24.29 -36.70 -25.06
C THR A 111 -24.85 -38.05 -24.56
N ILE A 112 -24.39 -38.50 -23.38
CA ILE A 112 -24.89 -39.73 -22.75
C ILE A 112 -26.38 -39.59 -22.43
N ILE A 113 -26.81 -38.47 -21.81
CA ILE A 113 -28.24 -38.22 -21.53
C ILE A 113 -29.08 -38.28 -22.78
N ALA A 114 -28.61 -37.72 -23.91
CA ALA A 114 -29.34 -37.80 -25.18
C ALA A 114 -29.48 -39.25 -25.70
N THR A 115 -28.41 -40.03 -25.56
CA THR A 115 -28.38 -41.45 -25.94
C THR A 115 -29.33 -42.28 -25.05
N ASP A 116 -29.26 -42.11 -23.73
CA ASP A 116 -30.09 -42.82 -22.75
C ASP A 116 -31.57 -42.53 -23.00
N ARG A 117 -31.94 -41.29 -23.33
CA ARG A 117 -33.32 -40.94 -23.69
C ARG A 117 -33.80 -41.66 -24.93
N GLN A 118 -32.94 -41.80 -25.94
CA GLN A 118 -33.30 -42.57 -27.17
C GLN A 118 -33.47 -44.05 -26.86
N LEU A 119 -32.58 -44.65 -26.07
CA LEU A 119 -32.67 -46.06 -25.67
C LEU A 119 -33.91 -46.32 -24.81
N TYR A 120 -34.25 -45.43 -23.91
CA TYR A 120 -35.48 -45.51 -23.13
C TYR A 120 -36.74 -45.43 -24.02
N GLN A 121 -36.78 -44.50 -24.98
CA GLN A 121 -37.90 -44.38 -25.93
C GLN A 121 -38.07 -45.61 -26.78
N ASN A 122 -37.01 -46.35 -27.05
CA ASN A 122 -36.98 -47.57 -27.79
C ASN A 122 -37.27 -48.82 -26.92
N GLY A 123 -37.47 -48.64 -25.60
CA GLY A 123 -37.76 -49.74 -24.68
C GLY A 123 -36.54 -50.60 -24.32
N ILE A 124 -35.32 -50.13 -24.57
CA ILE A 124 -34.12 -50.94 -24.42
C ILE A 124 -33.51 -50.77 -22.99
N THR A 125 -33.69 -49.61 -22.32
CA THR A 125 -33.20 -49.36 -20.97
C THR A 125 -34.29 -48.93 -20.00
N SER A 126 -33.99 -49.01 -18.69
CA SER A 126 -34.89 -48.56 -17.63
C SER A 126 -34.74 -47.06 -17.37
N SER A 127 -35.78 -46.42 -16.82
CA SER A 127 -35.75 -45.01 -16.44
C SER A 127 -34.73 -44.68 -15.30
N VAL A 128 -34.28 -45.70 -14.57
CA VAL A 128 -33.39 -45.54 -13.41
C VAL A 128 -31.98 -45.10 -13.81
N GLU A 129 -31.44 -45.67 -14.90
CA GLU A 129 -30.09 -45.30 -15.40
C GLU A 129 -30.04 -43.84 -15.87
N GLY A 130 -31.12 -43.34 -16.51
CA GLY A 130 -31.19 -41.93 -16.91
C GLY A 130 -31.20 -40.92 -15.74
N VAL A 131 -31.80 -41.30 -14.59
CA VAL A 131 -31.85 -40.46 -13.39
C VAL A 131 -30.46 -40.26 -12.78
N GLU A 132 -29.62 -41.28 -12.73
CA GLU A 132 -28.25 -41.19 -12.21
C GLU A 132 -27.39 -40.27 -13.08
N THR A 133 -27.50 -40.36 -14.39
CA THR A 133 -26.81 -39.50 -15.34
C THR A 133 -27.25 -38.04 -15.19
N ASP A 134 -28.53 -37.76 -15.01
CA ASP A 134 -29.06 -36.40 -14.77
C ASP A 134 -28.55 -35.81 -13.43
N ILE A 135 -28.49 -36.64 -12.37
CA ILE A 135 -27.91 -36.21 -11.08
C ILE A 135 -26.44 -35.82 -11.23
N ASN A 136 -25.63 -36.62 -11.93
CA ASN A 136 -24.23 -36.37 -12.16
C ASN A 136 -24.02 -35.12 -13.02
N ALA A 137 -24.82 -34.90 -14.05
CA ALA A 137 -24.80 -33.67 -14.84
C ALA A 137 -25.13 -32.42 -13.99
N SER A 138 -26.12 -32.57 -13.11
CA SER A 138 -26.49 -31.47 -12.18
C SER A 138 -25.36 -31.13 -11.22
N LYS A 139 -24.61 -32.10 -10.68
CA LYS A 139 -23.43 -31.89 -9.86
C LYS A 139 -22.31 -31.20 -10.65
N THR A 140 -22.06 -31.59 -11.89
CA THR A 140 -21.07 -30.95 -12.75
C THR A 140 -21.40 -29.48 -13.01
N ARG A 141 -22.68 -29.15 -13.27
CA ARG A 141 -23.14 -27.76 -13.43
C ARG A 141 -22.95 -26.95 -12.15
N GLN A 142 -23.22 -27.54 -10.99
CA GLN A 142 -22.93 -26.88 -9.70
C GLN A 142 -21.45 -26.57 -9.56
N GLN A 143 -20.57 -27.53 -9.85
CA GLN A 143 -19.12 -27.34 -9.81
C GLN A 143 -18.65 -26.25 -10.79
N LEU A 144 -19.22 -26.18 -12.00
CA LEU A 144 -18.93 -25.11 -12.96
C LEU A 144 -19.31 -23.75 -12.42
N ASN A 145 -20.47 -23.61 -11.77
CA ASN A 145 -20.88 -22.36 -11.14
C ASN A 145 -19.94 -21.96 -9.99
N ASP A 146 -19.52 -22.92 -9.17
CA ASP A 146 -18.59 -22.68 -8.06
C ASP A 146 -17.22 -22.22 -8.57
N VAL A 147 -16.70 -22.86 -9.60
CA VAL A 147 -15.43 -22.48 -10.25
C VAL A 147 -15.54 -21.09 -10.86
N ALA A 148 -16.61 -20.78 -11.59
CA ALA A 148 -16.84 -19.45 -12.14
C ALA A 148 -16.95 -18.37 -11.07
N GLY A 149 -17.57 -18.68 -9.93
CA GLY A 149 -17.63 -17.82 -8.76
C GLY A 149 -16.24 -17.55 -8.17
N LYS A 150 -15.44 -18.60 -7.98
CA LYS A 150 -14.05 -18.48 -7.49
C LYS A 150 -13.19 -17.64 -8.43
N MET A 151 -13.27 -17.85 -9.74
CA MET A 151 -12.54 -17.04 -10.72
C MET A 151 -12.86 -15.55 -10.58
N LYS A 152 -14.12 -15.17 -10.47
CA LYS A 152 -14.54 -13.78 -10.26
C LYS A 152 -14.00 -13.19 -8.96
N ILE A 153 -13.96 -13.96 -7.88
CA ILE A 153 -13.39 -13.52 -6.59
C ILE A 153 -11.88 -13.27 -6.74
N ILE A 154 -11.15 -14.15 -7.41
CA ILE A 154 -9.72 -14.00 -7.65
C ILE A 154 -9.45 -12.78 -8.54
N GLU A 155 -10.22 -12.57 -9.60
CA GLU A 155 -10.14 -11.40 -10.46
C GLU A 155 -10.36 -10.10 -9.68
N ALA A 156 -11.34 -10.05 -8.79
CA ALA A 156 -11.59 -8.91 -7.93
C ALA A 156 -10.41 -8.64 -6.96
N ARG A 157 -9.81 -9.69 -6.38
CA ARG A 157 -8.63 -9.57 -5.51
C ARG A 157 -7.40 -9.09 -6.28
N LEU A 158 -7.14 -9.62 -7.47
CA LEU A 158 -6.07 -9.17 -8.36
C LEU A 158 -6.25 -7.69 -8.73
N SER A 159 -7.47 -7.31 -9.09
CA SER A 159 -7.85 -5.93 -9.38
C SER A 159 -7.54 -4.99 -8.21
N ALA A 160 -7.90 -5.38 -6.98
CA ALA A 160 -7.62 -4.61 -5.79
C ALA A 160 -6.11 -4.47 -5.50
N LEU A 161 -5.32 -5.55 -5.64
CA LEU A 161 -3.89 -5.53 -5.40
C LEU A 161 -3.10 -4.75 -6.45
N THR A 162 -3.56 -4.75 -7.70
CA THR A 162 -2.88 -4.08 -8.82
C THR A 162 -3.41 -2.66 -9.08
N ASN A 163 -4.45 -2.25 -8.35
CA ASN A 163 -5.18 -0.98 -8.56
C ASN A 163 -5.67 -0.81 -10.01
N HIS A 164 -6.03 -1.92 -10.68
CA HIS A 164 -6.61 -1.90 -12.01
C HIS A 164 -8.09 -2.29 -11.92
N GLN A 165 -8.92 -1.69 -12.78
CA GLN A 165 -10.31 -2.13 -12.87
C GLN A 165 -10.37 -3.58 -13.38
N THR A 166 -11.27 -4.40 -12.83
CA THR A 166 -11.44 -5.82 -13.19
C THR A 166 -11.61 -6.02 -14.70
N LYS A 167 -12.30 -5.10 -15.37
CA LYS A 167 -12.49 -5.12 -16.84
C LYS A 167 -11.19 -4.89 -17.64
N ALA A 168 -10.17 -4.29 -17.03
CA ALA A 168 -8.88 -4.02 -17.66
C ALA A 168 -7.91 -5.21 -17.53
N LEU A 169 -8.16 -6.12 -16.58
CA LEU A 169 -7.40 -7.35 -16.38
C LEU A 169 -7.83 -8.39 -17.44
N LYS A 170 -7.08 -8.45 -18.54
CA LYS A 170 -7.24 -9.51 -19.54
C LYS A 170 -6.44 -10.73 -19.12
N LEU A 171 -7.03 -11.61 -18.32
CA LEU A 171 -6.43 -12.88 -17.93
C LEU A 171 -6.72 -13.91 -19.02
N ASN A 172 -5.69 -14.45 -19.62
CA ASN A 172 -5.80 -15.53 -20.60
C ASN A 172 -5.35 -16.85 -19.95
N PRO A 173 -6.10 -17.94 -20.13
CA PRO A 173 -5.66 -19.26 -19.69
C PRO A 173 -4.36 -19.67 -20.38
N VAL A 174 -3.41 -20.18 -19.59
CA VAL A 174 -2.17 -20.78 -20.09
C VAL A 174 -2.05 -22.21 -19.61
N ALA A 175 -1.32 -23.03 -20.35
CA ALA A 175 -1.05 -24.40 -19.95
C ALA A 175 -0.31 -24.42 -18.60
N LEU A 176 -0.82 -25.18 -17.65
CA LEU A 176 -0.16 -25.36 -16.36
C LEU A 176 1.16 -26.12 -16.57
N PRO A 177 2.23 -25.77 -15.85
CA PRO A 177 3.50 -26.48 -15.94
C PRO A 177 3.31 -27.94 -15.50
N LYS A 178 3.80 -28.86 -16.32
CA LYS A 178 3.67 -30.31 -16.04
C LYS A 178 4.64 -30.83 -14.99
N VAL A 179 5.67 -30.06 -14.67
CA VAL A 179 6.72 -30.44 -13.71
C VAL A 179 6.91 -29.29 -12.73
N ALA A 180 6.82 -29.60 -11.45
CA ALA A 180 7.30 -28.67 -10.43
C ALA A 180 8.80 -28.44 -10.67
N SER A 181 9.24 -27.18 -10.77
CA SER A 181 10.67 -26.89 -10.76
C SER A 181 11.24 -27.49 -9.47
N GLN A 182 12.23 -28.37 -9.60
CA GLN A 182 12.94 -28.85 -8.41
C GLN A 182 13.57 -27.64 -7.75
N LEU A 183 13.25 -27.48 -6.46
CA LEU A 183 13.95 -26.50 -5.65
C LEU A 183 15.44 -26.90 -5.67
N PRO A 184 16.37 -25.94 -5.77
CA PRO A 184 17.80 -26.25 -5.64
C PRO A 184 18.02 -27.01 -4.32
N ASP A 185 18.74 -28.10 -4.36
CA ASP A 185 19.03 -28.96 -3.18
C ASP A 185 19.75 -28.18 -2.07
N GLU A 186 20.39 -27.07 -2.41
CA GLU A 186 21.02 -26.16 -1.47
C GLU A 186 20.40 -24.76 -1.59
N LEU A 187 19.43 -24.46 -0.76
CA LEU A 187 19.07 -23.08 -0.40
C LEU A 187 20.17 -22.54 0.51
N GLY A 188 21.26 -22.04 -0.09
CA GLY A 188 22.39 -21.51 0.66
C GLY A 188 21.97 -20.36 1.56
N TYR A 189 22.66 -20.21 2.71
CA TYR A 189 22.50 -19.11 3.67
C TYR A 189 22.55 -17.71 3.03
N SER A 190 23.07 -17.60 1.80
CA SER A 190 23.09 -16.37 1.00
C SER A 190 21.70 -15.80 0.67
N LEU A 191 20.64 -16.62 0.71
CA LEU A 191 19.27 -16.16 0.54
C LEU A 191 18.71 -15.51 1.81
N LEU A 192 19.16 -15.97 2.99
CA LEU A 192 18.80 -15.36 4.27
C LEU A 192 19.49 -14.00 4.45
N ALA A 193 20.72 -13.84 3.94
CA ALA A 193 21.46 -12.58 4.00
C ALA A 193 20.92 -11.49 3.04
N ARG A 194 20.03 -11.83 2.10
CA ARG A 194 19.37 -10.87 1.20
C ARG A 194 18.10 -10.25 1.78
N SER A 195 17.65 -10.72 2.94
CA SER A 195 16.45 -10.21 3.61
C SER A 195 16.73 -9.11 4.65
N GLU A 196 18.00 -8.63 4.75
CA GLU A 196 18.38 -7.48 5.58
C GLU A 196 18.25 -6.13 4.84
#